data_8ccf4885d7ac79e438664d4631dd6764
#
_entry.id   8ccf4885d7ac79e438664d4631dd6764
#
_cell.length_a   1.000
_cell.length_b   1.000
_cell.length_c   1.000
_cell.angle_alpha   90.00
_cell.angle_beta   90.00
_cell.angle_gamma   90.00
#
_symmetry.space_group_name_H-M   'P 1'
#
loop_
_entity.id
_entity.type
_entity.pdbx_description
1 polymer ?
#
loop_
_entity_poly.entity_id
_entity_poly.type
_entity_poly.pdbx_seq_one_letter_code
_entity_poly.pdbx_strand_id
1 'polypeptide(L)'
;MTNSFIMGFEGDSGDTAFSSTSQAFFNICQLGNSQAITGSTGGENYTQAPIVAGILSNLWCRVKIAASGTSTVVMRINEANGNETFSIPSNATGAFSDATHTDSVSGGQLIDVAVTPGSTSLIIIIVAVTFSPANANDTVTLLGNGSVANQGSTGTFYSTPSGNTANPNGSFTSTESQCKNRQRKLLSMSNLSILVSTNGNGMSTYKSRKNGSNANFAISIPSNSTGQFQDTTDSDSVVAGDDYDYTFSPGSSNFEAIFAYNQFTLQEKF
;
A
#
# COMPACT_ATOMS: atom_id res chain seq x y z
N MET A 1 18.37 -12.88 15.33
CA MET A 1 17.34 -11.87 15.62
C MET A 1 16.42 -11.86 14.42
N THR A 2 15.15 -12.13 14.61
CA THR A 2 14.14 -11.95 13.57
C THR A 2 13.89 -10.45 13.41
N ASN A 3 14.07 -9.93 12.21
CA ASN A 3 13.74 -8.55 11.91
C ASN A 3 12.20 -8.45 11.86
N SER A 4 11.61 -7.68 12.76
CA SER A 4 10.18 -7.38 12.72
C SER A 4 9.98 -5.94 12.27
N PHE A 5 8.95 -5.72 11.48
CA PHE A 5 8.61 -4.42 10.92
C PHE A 5 7.19 -4.03 11.34
N ILE A 6 6.97 -2.76 11.57
CA ILE A 6 5.62 -2.22 11.76
C ILE A 6 5.14 -1.72 10.41
N MET A 7 4.02 -2.26 9.97
CA MET A 7 3.29 -1.78 8.79
C MET A 7 2.01 -1.10 9.29
N GLY A 8 1.63 -0.01 8.66
CA GLY A 8 0.43 0.70 9.07
C GLY A 8 0.08 1.83 8.12
N PHE A 9 -1.09 2.39 8.32
CA PHE A 9 -1.51 3.62 7.65
C PHE A 9 -1.90 4.66 8.69
N GLU A 10 -1.72 5.92 8.34
CA GLU A 10 -2.19 7.07 9.09
C GLU A 10 -3.39 7.69 8.36
N GLY A 11 -4.43 8.08 9.09
CA GLY A 11 -5.57 8.77 8.52
C GLY A 11 -5.20 10.16 8.00
N ASP A 12 -5.94 10.63 6.99
CA ASP A 12 -5.72 11.93 6.35
C ASP A 12 -5.81 13.07 7.38
N SER A 13 -4.83 13.99 7.34
CA SER A 13 -4.75 15.16 8.24
C SER A 13 -5.12 14.82 9.69
N GLY A 14 -5.02 13.58 10.06
CA GLY A 14 -5.29 13.02 11.36
C GLY A 14 -6.65 12.38 11.58
N ASP A 15 -7.55 12.34 10.61
CA ASP A 15 -8.91 11.86 10.88
C ASP A 15 -9.51 11.03 9.72
N THR A 16 -9.50 9.70 9.84
CA THR A 16 -10.33 8.85 8.98
C THR A 16 -11.73 8.76 9.56
N ALA A 17 -12.65 9.55 9.01
CA ALA A 17 -14.07 9.47 9.35
C ALA A 17 -14.78 8.46 8.43
N PHE A 18 -15.62 7.62 9.02
CA PHE A 18 -16.41 6.66 8.24
C PHE A 18 -17.71 7.32 7.76
N SER A 19 -18.02 7.21 6.47
CA SER A 19 -19.25 7.75 5.88
C SER A 19 -20.46 6.82 6.04
N SER A 20 -20.22 5.57 6.46
CA SER A 20 -21.27 4.57 6.67
C SER A 20 -20.85 3.58 7.74
N THR A 21 -21.76 2.73 8.20
CA THR A 21 -21.49 1.59 9.11
C THR A 21 -21.10 0.32 8.34
N SER A 22 -21.00 0.39 7.02
CA SER A 22 -20.51 -0.71 6.20
C SER A 22 -19.03 -0.97 6.45
N GLN A 23 -18.59 -2.19 6.25
CA GLN A 23 -17.18 -2.55 6.33
C GLN A 23 -16.37 -1.70 5.34
N ALA A 24 -15.26 -1.15 5.80
CA ALA A 24 -14.31 -0.39 5.02
C ALA A 24 -12.96 -1.11 5.03
N PHE A 25 -12.23 -1.07 3.92
CA PHE A 25 -10.96 -1.74 3.73
C PHE A 25 -9.82 -0.73 3.63
N PHE A 26 -8.66 -1.10 4.14
CA PHE A 26 -7.48 -0.24 4.21
C PHE A 26 -6.23 -0.98 3.81
N ASN A 27 -5.43 -0.38 2.97
CA ASN A 27 -4.10 -0.88 2.67
C ASN A 27 -3.17 -0.68 3.87
N ILE A 28 -2.72 -1.77 4.47
CA ILE A 28 -1.88 -1.75 5.68
C ILE A 28 -0.42 -1.35 5.39
N CYS A 29 -0.07 -1.31 4.16
CA CYS A 29 1.29 -1.03 3.76
C CYS A 29 1.46 0.37 3.17
N GLN A 30 0.48 1.22 3.18
CA GLN A 30 0.53 2.58 2.65
C GLN A 30 0.97 3.56 3.73
N LEU A 31 2.12 4.17 3.56
CA LEU A 31 2.54 5.32 4.37
C LEU A 31 1.93 6.59 3.78
N GLY A 32 0.98 7.18 4.50
CA GLY A 32 0.31 8.42 4.11
C GLY A 32 -1.19 8.26 3.90
N ASN A 33 -1.83 9.37 3.54
CA ASN A 33 -3.26 9.52 3.40
C ASN A 33 -3.96 8.35 2.69
N SER A 34 -4.47 7.39 3.46
CA SER A 34 -5.34 6.36 2.93
C SER A 34 -6.78 6.84 3.01
N GLN A 35 -7.40 7.12 1.88
CA GLN A 35 -8.85 7.19 1.87
C GLN A 35 -9.39 5.79 2.15
N ALA A 36 -10.20 5.67 3.20
CA ALA A 36 -10.98 4.48 3.42
C ALA A 36 -11.86 4.24 2.18
N ILE A 37 -11.65 3.10 1.53
CA ILE A 37 -12.57 2.68 0.48
C ILE A 37 -13.75 2.07 1.19
N THR A 38 -14.81 2.89 1.36
CA THR A 38 -16.06 2.46 2.00
C THR A 38 -16.75 1.39 1.15
N GLY A 39 -17.07 0.32 1.83
CA GLY A 39 -17.62 -0.91 1.35
C GLY A 39 -18.71 -0.83 0.29
N SER A 40 -18.35 -1.29 -0.83
CA SER A 40 -19.18 -2.13 -1.67
C SER A 40 -18.32 -3.32 -2.07
N THR A 41 -18.92 -4.39 -2.47
CA THR A 41 -18.34 -5.69 -2.82
C THR A 41 -17.19 -5.69 -3.87
N GLY A 42 -16.64 -4.55 -4.22
CA GLY A 42 -15.47 -4.36 -5.07
C GLY A 42 -14.34 -3.58 -4.38
N GLY A 43 -14.56 -3.07 -3.16
CA GLY A 43 -13.61 -2.15 -2.51
C GLY A 43 -12.36 -2.84 -1.95
N GLU A 44 -12.43 -4.09 -1.52
CA GLU A 44 -11.31 -4.81 -0.92
C GLU A 44 -10.17 -5.03 -1.93
N ASN A 45 -10.49 -5.34 -3.17
CA ASN A 45 -9.47 -5.52 -4.22
C ASN A 45 -8.59 -4.28 -4.45
N TYR A 46 -9.03 -3.11 -4.01
CA TYR A 46 -8.29 -1.85 -4.16
C TYR A 46 -7.34 -1.56 -2.99
N THR A 47 -7.42 -2.33 -1.90
CA THR A 47 -6.63 -2.10 -0.69
C THR A 47 -5.60 -3.19 -0.43
N GLN A 48 -5.70 -4.28 -1.13
CA GLN A 48 -4.84 -5.44 -0.94
C GLN A 48 -3.40 -5.19 -1.40
N ALA A 49 -2.44 -5.62 -0.59
CA ALA A 49 -1.03 -5.61 -0.92
C ALA A 49 -0.46 -7.02 -0.80
N PRO A 50 0.32 -7.51 -1.79
CA PRO A 50 0.98 -8.80 -1.65
C PRO A 50 2.13 -8.70 -0.66
N ILE A 51 2.34 -9.79 0.06
CA ILE A 51 3.36 -9.89 1.09
C ILE A 51 4.27 -11.10 0.84
N VAL A 52 5.50 -11.07 1.34
CA VAL A 52 6.37 -12.25 1.42
C VAL A 52 5.93 -13.17 2.55
N ALA A 53 6.40 -14.43 2.56
CA ALA A 53 6.08 -15.37 3.63
C ALA A 53 6.54 -14.84 5.00
N GLY A 54 5.70 -14.99 6.01
CA GLY A 54 6.00 -14.52 7.37
C GLY A 54 4.83 -14.65 8.33
N ILE A 55 4.91 -13.89 9.42
CA ILE A 55 3.90 -13.84 10.48
C ILE A 55 3.47 -12.40 10.69
N LEU A 56 2.17 -12.15 10.65
CA LEU A 56 1.53 -10.93 11.12
C LEU A 56 1.18 -11.10 12.60
N SER A 57 1.34 -10.06 13.40
CA SER A 57 1.09 -10.05 14.84
C SER A 57 0.84 -8.65 15.36
N ASN A 58 0.18 -8.54 16.51
CA ASN A 58 -0.08 -7.28 17.19
C ASN A 58 -0.82 -6.27 16.30
N LEU A 59 -1.90 -6.68 15.65
CA LEU A 59 -2.80 -5.74 14.99
C LEU A 59 -3.35 -4.75 16.01
N TRP A 60 -3.18 -3.45 15.78
CA TRP A 60 -3.63 -2.41 16.71
C TRP A 60 -4.13 -1.16 15.99
N CYS A 61 -4.94 -0.38 16.68
CA CYS A 61 -5.36 0.93 16.19
C CYS A 61 -5.41 1.96 17.32
N ARG A 62 -5.50 3.24 16.94
CA ARG A 62 -5.80 4.34 17.84
C ARG A 62 -7.06 5.07 17.42
N VAL A 63 -8.03 5.10 18.30
CA VAL A 63 -9.33 5.77 18.12
C VAL A 63 -9.27 7.17 18.72
N LYS A 64 -9.62 8.19 17.93
CA LYS A 64 -9.74 9.59 18.35
C LYS A 64 -11.16 9.93 18.77
N ILE A 65 -12.15 9.54 17.96
CA ILE A 65 -13.57 9.71 18.25
C ILE A 65 -14.24 8.34 18.23
N ALA A 66 -14.97 8.05 19.30
CA ALA A 66 -15.64 6.77 19.49
C ALA A 66 -16.92 6.65 18.65
N ALA A 67 -17.23 5.42 18.26
CA ALA A 67 -18.53 5.06 17.72
C ALA A 67 -19.57 4.91 18.87
N SER A 68 -20.83 5.17 18.60
CA SER A 68 -21.94 4.89 19.53
C SER A 68 -22.31 3.40 19.61
N GLY A 69 -21.77 2.56 18.73
CA GLY A 69 -21.87 1.09 18.73
C GLY A 69 -20.50 0.45 18.77
N THR A 70 -20.46 -0.87 18.99
CA THR A 70 -19.23 -1.66 18.92
C THR A 70 -18.69 -1.69 17.48
N SER A 71 -17.41 -1.37 17.32
CA SER A 71 -16.72 -1.47 16.04
C SER A 71 -15.77 -2.69 16.05
N THR A 72 -15.44 -3.24 14.89
CA THR A 72 -14.49 -4.34 14.77
C THR A 72 -13.37 -3.99 13.80
N VAL A 73 -12.18 -4.47 14.10
CA VAL A 73 -11.00 -4.40 13.22
C VAL A 73 -10.51 -5.82 13.01
N VAL A 74 -10.24 -6.20 11.75
CA VAL A 74 -9.81 -7.55 11.41
C VAL A 74 -8.75 -7.52 10.31
N MET A 75 -7.70 -8.33 10.48
CA MET A 75 -6.73 -8.58 9.42
C MET A 75 -7.38 -9.40 8.30
N ARG A 76 -7.12 -9.05 7.05
CA ARG A 76 -7.65 -9.76 5.89
C ARG A 76 -6.51 -10.41 5.12
N ILE A 77 -6.72 -11.65 4.65
CA ILE A 77 -5.76 -12.42 3.86
C ILE A 77 -6.51 -13.08 2.71
N ASN A 78 -6.17 -12.70 1.46
CA ASN A 78 -6.87 -13.18 0.26
C ASN A 78 -8.41 -13.05 0.38
N GLU A 79 -8.90 -11.89 0.79
CA GLU A 79 -10.33 -11.58 0.98
C GLU A 79 -11.03 -12.37 2.09
N ALA A 80 -10.30 -13.11 2.92
CA ALA A 80 -10.83 -13.83 4.07
C ALA A 80 -10.36 -13.19 5.38
N ASN A 81 -11.17 -13.31 6.45
CA ASN A 81 -10.75 -12.89 7.77
C ASN A 81 -9.58 -13.74 8.26
N GLY A 82 -8.53 -13.08 8.74
CA GLY A 82 -7.45 -13.69 9.49
C GLY A 82 -7.85 -13.94 10.95
N ASN A 83 -6.89 -14.39 11.75
CA ASN A 83 -7.07 -14.65 13.20
C ASN A 83 -6.93 -13.35 14.01
N GLU A 84 -6.13 -12.38 13.53
CA GLU A 84 -5.96 -11.12 14.21
C GLU A 84 -7.21 -10.26 14.07
N THR A 85 -7.91 -10.09 15.19
CA THR A 85 -9.16 -9.33 15.25
C THR A 85 -9.40 -8.79 16.67
N PHE A 86 -9.96 -7.60 16.77
CA PHE A 86 -10.42 -7.06 18.05
C PHE A 86 -11.65 -6.18 17.88
N SER A 87 -12.34 -6.01 19.00
CA SER A 87 -13.50 -5.12 19.11
C SER A 87 -13.12 -3.82 19.81
N ILE A 88 -13.63 -2.71 19.31
CA ILE A 88 -13.60 -1.41 19.97
C ILE A 88 -14.97 -1.22 20.62
N PRO A 89 -15.07 -1.18 21.98
CA PRO A 89 -16.33 -1.01 22.66
C PRO A 89 -17.03 0.30 22.30
N SER A 90 -18.35 0.31 22.40
CA SER A 90 -19.15 1.53 22.25
C SER A 90 -18.61 2.66 23.13
N ASN A 91 -18.52 3.86 22.60
CA ASN A 91 -18.05 5.08 23.27
C ASN A 91 -16.62 5.00 23.83
N ALA A 92 -15.78 4.07 23.35
CA ALA A 92 -14.40 3.93 23.77
C ALA A 92 -13.42 4.62 22.83
N THR A 93 -12.44 5.32 23.39
CA THR A 93 -11.33 5.97 22.69
C THR A 93 -9.99 5.44 23.20
N GLY A 94 -8.90 5.72 22.48
CA GLY A 94 -7.56 5.29 22.85
C GLY A 94 -7.03 4.16 21.97
N ALA A 95 -6.11 3.36 22.49
CA ALA A 95 -5.49 2.27 21.77
C ALA A 95 -6.21 0.94 22.04
N PHE A 96 -6.41 0.17 20.97
CA PHE A 96 -6.98 -1.18 21.00
C PHE A 96 -6.10 -2.10 20.16
N SER A 97 -5.98 -3.35 20.57
CA SER A 97 -5.11 -4.31 19.88
C SER A 97 -5.54 -5.75 20.10
N ASP A 98 -5.11 -6.60 19.20
CA ASP A 98 -5.00 -8.04 19.37
C ASP A 98 -3.51 -8.39 19.56
N ALA A 99 -3.10 -8.69 20.77
CA ALA A 99 -1.75 -9.07 21.12
C ALA A 99 -1.61 -10.61 21.33
N THR A 100 -2.65 -11.36 21.06
CA THR A 100 -2.72 -12.80 21.36
C THR A 100 -2.74 -13.70 20.15
N HIS A 101 -3.34 -13.23 19.05
CA HIS A 101 -3.41 -13.99 17.83
C HIS A 101 -2.29 -13.60 16.86
N THR A 102 -2.06 -14.45 15.90
CA THR A 102 -1.13 -14.23 14.80
C THR A 102 -1.70 -14.84 13.53
N ASP A 103 -1.30 -14.29 12.38
CA ASP A 103 -1.60 -14.83 11.07
C ASP A 103 -0.33 -15.23 10.34
N SER A 104 -0.24 -16.48 9.92
CA SER A 104 0.82 -16.94 9.04
C SER A 104 0.45 -16.65 7.60
N VAL A 105 1.34 -16.00 6.87
CA VAL A 105 1.16 -15.67 5.46
C VAL A 105 2.22 -16.32 4.59
N SER A 106 1.81 -16.77 3.42
CA SER A 106 2.70 -17.31 2.38
C SER A 106 3.07 -16.20 1.40
N GLY A 107 4.20 -16.36 0.70
CA GLY A 107 4.60 -15.39 -0.32
C GLY A 107 3.56 -15.25 -1.42
N GLY A 108 3.25 -14.01 -1.78
CA GLY A 108 2.26 -13.65 -2.79
C GLY A 108 0.82 -13.57 -2.30
N GLN A 109 0.53 -13.93 -1.04
CA GLN A 109 -0.81 -13.67 -0.48
C GLN A 109 -1.05 -12.16 -0.37
N LEU A 110 -2.30 -11.78 -0.59
CA LEU A 110 -2.76 -10.40 -0.52
C LEU A 110 -3.27 -10.11 0.89
N ILE A 111 -2.83 -8.98 1.46
CA ILE A 111 -3.22 -8.55 2.80
C ILE A 111 -3.80 -7.14 2.80
N ASP A 112 -4.76 -6.90 3.66
CA ASP A 112 -5.29 -5.59 4.04
C ASP A 112 -5.95 -5.65 5.43
N VAL A 113 -6.56 -4.56 5.86
CA VAL A 113 -7.31 -4.49 7.11
C VAL A 113 -8.73 -4.04 6.82
N ALA A 114 -9.70 -4.72 7.41
CA ALA A 114 -11.08 -4.29 7.40
C ALA A 114 -11.50 -3.70 8.74
N VAL A 115 -12.25 -2.61 8.68
CA VAL A 115 -12.90 -1.98 9.84
C VAL A 115 -14.40 -1.94 9.60
N THR A 116 -15.17 -2.47 10.54
CA THR A 116 -16.63 -2.31 10.56
C THR A 116 -16.98 -1.34 11.67
N PRO A 117 -17.34 -0.09 11.36
CA PRO A 117 -17.63 0.91 12.37
C PRO A 117 -19.01 0.69 12.98
N GLY A 118 -19.11 0.83 14.29
CA GLY A 118 -20.38 0.76 15.03
C GLY A 118 -21.29 1.98 14.80
N SER A 119 -20.73 3.08 14.34
CA SER A 119 -21.43 4.27 13.84
C SER A 119 -20.52 5.12 12.95
N THR A 120 -21.10 6.04 12.21
CA THR A 120 -20.36 6.97 11.32
C THR A 120 -19.52 8.00 12.07
N SER A 121 -19.65 8.10 13.41
CA SER A 121 -18.82 9.00 14.22
C SER A 121 -17.43 8.45 14.52
N LEU A 122 -17.16 7.17 14.25
CA LEU A 122 -15.85 6.58 14.51
C LEU A 122 -14.76 7.33 13.72
N ILE A 123 -13.70 7.73 14.42
CA ILE A 123 -12.48 8.25 13.82
C ILE A 123 -11.28 7.45 14.33
N ILE A 124 -10.56 6.82 13.41
CA ILE A 124 -9.30 6.10 13.68
C ILE A 124 -8.15 6.93 13.10
N ILE A 125 -7.12 7.18 13.92
CA ILE A 125 -5.94 7.94 13.52
C ILE A 125 -4.93 7.04 12.80
N ILE A 126 -4.75 5.83 13.31
CA ILE A 126 -3.76 4.88 12.80
C ILE A 126 -4.25 3.45 13.00
N VAL A 127 -3.97 2.60 12.05
CA VAL A 127 -4.01 1.14 12.18
C VAL A 127 -2.65 0.59 11.81
N ALA A 128 -2.13 -0.36 12.55
CA ALA A 128 -0.85 -0.99 12.24
C ALA A 128 -0.82 -2.46 12.69
N VAL A 129 0.11 -3.20 12.10
CA VAL A 129 0.41 -4.59 12.41
C VAL A 129 1.92 -4.79 12.41
N THR A 130 2.41 -5.71 13.23
CA THR A 130 3.82 -6.14 13.19
C THR A 130 3.96 -7.29 12.21
N PHE A 131 4.88 -7.17 11.27
CA PHE A 131 5.25 -8.23 10.34
C PHE A 131 6.64 -8.78 10.64
N SER A 132 6.74 -10.10 10.73
CA SER A 132 7.99 -10.83 10.92
C SER A 132 8.19 -11.77 9.73
N PRO A 133 9.09 -11.47 8.78
CA PRO A 133 9.32 -12.32 7.63
C PRO A 133 9.88 -13.68 8.04
N ALA A 134 9.54 -14.73 7.29
CA ALA A 134 9.98 -16.09 7.54
C ALA A 134 11.51 -16.25 7.46
N ASN A 135 12.14 -15.51 6.55
CA ASN A 135 13.60 -15.45 6.46
C ASN A 135 14.10 -14.13 7.00
N ALA A 136 15.13 -14.16 7.83
CA ALA A 136 15.72 -12.96 8.42
C ALA A 136 16.36 -12.00 7.38
N ASN A 137 16.57 -12.48 6.16
CA ASN A 137 17.09 -11.70 5.05
C ASN A 137 15.99 -11.30 4.05
N ASP A 138 14.73 -11.66 4.33
CA ASP A 138 13.63 -11.32 3.44
C ASP A 138 13.28 -9.84 3.54
N THR A 139 12.75 -9.41 2.47
CA THR A 139 12.39 -8.04 2.14
C THR A 139 11.06 -7.65 2.71
N VAL A 140 10.98 -6.44 3.16
CA VAL A 140 9.71 -5.77 3.42
C VAL A 140 9.17 -5.25 2.09
N THR A 141 7.90 -5.48 1.83
CA THR A 141 7.22 -4.81 0.72
C THR A 141 7.09 -3.33 1.04
N LEU A 142 7.77 -2.50 0.27
CA LEU A 142 7.47 -1.08 0.24
C LEU A 142 6.36 -0.83 -0.75
N LEU A 143 5.42 -0.05 -0.32
CA LEU A 143 4.38 0.39 -1.19
C LEU A 143 4.74 1.63 -1.94
N GLY A 144 4.44 1.51 -3.14
CA GLY A 144 4.12 2.63 -3.95
C GLY A 144 2.68 3.12 -3.65
N ASN A 145 2.30 4.14 -4.31
CA ASN A 145 1.05 4.83 -4.29
C ASN A 145 -0.19 3.94 -4.37
N GLY A 146 -1.06 4.07 -3.39
CA GLY A 146 -2.42 3.60 -3.46
C GLY A 146 -3.38 4.79 -3.54
N SER A 147 -3.72 5.22 -4.72
CA SER A 147 -4.95 5.94 -4.97
C SER A 147 -5.34 5.69 -6.41
N VAL A 148 -6.62 5.57 -6.65
CA VAL A 148 -7.20 5.47 -7.97
C VAL A 148 -6.81 6.72 -8.74
N ALA A 149 -5.77 6.62 -9.56
CA ALA A 149 -5.30 7.73 -10.38
C ALA A 149 -5.85 7.55 -11.78
N ASN A 150 -6.92 8.26 -12.09
CA ASN A 150 -7.37 8.39 -13.48
C ASN A 150 -6.45 9.38 -14.20
N GLN A 151 -5.65 8.86 -15.13
CA GLN A 151 -4.85 9.70 -16.01
C GLN A 151 -5.69 10.12 -17.21
N GLY A 152 -6.29 11.31 -17.11
CA GLY A 152 -7.08 11.91 -18.18
C GLY A 152 -6.28 12.38 -19.40
N SER A 153 -4.97 12.10 -19.46
CA SER A 153 -4.10 12.52 -20.56
C SER A 153 -2.98 11.52 -20.84
N THR A 154 -2.48 11.52 -22.06
CA THR A 154 -1.25 10.82 -22.45
C THR A 154 -0.04 11.69 -22.15
N GLY A 155 1.06 11.08 -21.75
CA GLY A 155 2.30 11.80 -21.42
C GLY A 155 3.24 10.95 -20.59
N THR A 156 4.28 11.57 -20.05
CA THR A 156 5.17 10.95 -19.07
C THR A 156 4.84 11.50 -17.70
N PHE A 157 4.58 10.61 -16.78
CA PHE A 157 4.26 10.93 -15.39
C PHE A 157 5.24 10.23 -14.45
N TYR A 158 5.29 10.70 -13.21
CA TYR A 158 6.20 10.20 -12.19
C TYR A 158 5.45 9.92 -10.89
N SER A 159 5.93 8.95 -10.12
CA SER A 159 5.42 8.61 -8.80
C SER A 159 6.55 8.28 -7.82
N THR A 160 6.28 8.45 -6.53
CA THR A 160 7.24 8.06 -5.49
C THR A 160 7.24 6.55 -5.27
N PRO A 161 8.34 5.95 -4.79
CA PRO A 161 8.36 4.55 -4.34
C PRO A 161 7.49 4.29 -3.12
N SER A 162 7.25 5.29 -2.31
CA SER A 162 6.47 5.19 -1.07
C SER A 162 5.74 6.49 -0.78
N GLY A 163 4.49 6.37 -0.31
CA GLY A 163 3.70 7.53 0.08
C GLY A 163 2.94 8.20 -1.07
N ASN A 164 2.19 9.24 -0.73
CA ASN A 164 1.42 10.02 -1.68
C ASN A 164 2.29 11.07 -2.35
N THR A 165 2.15 11.26 -3.65
CA THR A 165 2.71 12.43 -4.32
C THR A 165 2.00 13.69 -3.82
N ALA A 166 2.67 14.82 -3.86
CA ALA A 166 2.13 16.12 -3.46
C ALA A 166 0.87 16.57 -4.25
N ASN A 167 0.38 15.75 -5.17
CA ASN A 167 -0.83 16.01 -5.93
C ASN A 167 -2.04 15.38 -5.23
N PRO A 168 -2.96 16.17 -4.63
CA PRO A 168 -4.11 15.67 -3.90
C PRO A 168 -5.12 14.92 -4.79
N ASN A 169 -4.99 14.99 -6.11
CA ASN A 169 -5.94 14.39 -7.06
C ASN A 169 -5.38 13.16 -7.79
N GLY A 170 -4.21 12.66 -7.42
CA GLY A 170 -3.66 11.48 -8.10
C GLY A 170 -2.21 11.20 -7.78
N SER A 171 -1.87 9.99 -8.00
CA SER A 171 -0.60 9.37 -7.64
C SER A 171 0.53 9.70 -8.60
N PHE A 172 0.25 10.40 -9.70
CA PHE A 172 1.21 10.69 -10.74
C PHE A 172 1.33 12.21 -11.00
N THR A 173 2.54 12.70 -11.13
CA THR A 173 2.82 14.09 -11.52
C THR A 173 3.64 14.13 -12.80
N SER A 174 3.51 15.19 -13.59
CA SER A 174 4.36 15.43 -14.76
C SER A 174 5.76 15.96 -14.38
N THR A 175 6.02 16.20 -13.10
CA THR A 175 7.27 16.79 -12.61
C THR A 175 8.05 15.79 -11.77
N GLU A 176 9.09 15.18 -12.32
CA GLU A 176 9.91 14.15 -11.68
C GLU A 176 10.49 14.59 -10.33
N SER A 177 10.94 15.84 -10.22
CA SER A 177 11.56 16.35 -8.99
C SER A 177 10.64 16.31 -7.76
N GLN A 178 9.33 16.21 -7.96
CA GLN A 178 8.36 16.09 -6.87
C GLN A 178 8.22 14.65 -6.35
N CYS A 179 8.74 13.66 -7.07
CA CYS A 179 8.59 12.24 -6.77
C CYS A 179 9.88 11.57 -6.28
N LYS A 180 11.01 12.25 -6.38
CA LYS A 180 12.31 11.70 -6.01
C LYS A 180 12.39 11.39 -4.53
N ASN A 181 12.69 10.15 -4.21
CA ASN A 181 12.97 9.70 -2.86
C ASN A 181 14.46 9.46 -2.70
N ARG A 182 15.15 10.31 -1.93
CA ARG A 182 16.57 10.19 -1.70
C ARG A 182 16.87 9.06 -0.73
N GLN A 183 17.56 8.06 -1.23
CA GLN A 183 17.91 6.89 -0.43
C GLN A 183 19.03 7.21 0.55
N ARG A 184 18.93 6.67 1.75
CA ARG A 184 19.92 6.90 2.83
C ARG A 184 20.77 5.68 3.13
N LYS A 185 20.43 4.53 2.53
CA LYS A 185 21.09 3.25 2.73
C LYS A 185 21.16 2.45 1.45
N LEU A 186 22.04 1.46 1.44
CA LEU A 186 22.12 0.48 0.36
C LEU A 186 20.87 -0.42 0.41
N LEU A 187 20.10 -0.42 -0.66
CA LEU A 187 18.91 -1.25 -0.86
C LEU A 187 19.09 -2.09 -2.13
N SER A 188 18.60 -3.30 -2.11
CA SER A 188 18.28 -4.06 -3.32
C SER A 188 16.77 -4.06 -3.50
N MET A 189 16.30 -3.55 -4.61
CA MET A 189 14.89 -3.55 -5.00
C MET A 189 14.61 -4.76 -5.88
N SER A 190 13.47 -5.41 -5.70
CA SER A 190 13.02 -6.57 -6.49
C SER A 190 11.50 -6.56 -6.62
N ASN A 191 10.99 -7.35 -7.56
CA ASN A 191 9.54 -7.61 -7.70
C ASN A 191 8.69 -6.33 -7.80
N LEU A 192 8.92 -5.51 -8.83
CA LEU A 192 8.03 -4.38 -9.11
C LEU A 192 6.65 -4.91 -9.55
N SER A 193 5.60 -4.36 -9.01
CA SER A 193 4.22 -4.73 -9.37
C SER A 193 3.32 -3.51 -9.44
N ILE A 194 2.33 -3.56 -10.32
CA ILE A 194 1.28 -2.55 -10.47
C ILE A 194 -0.07 -3.25 -10.67
N LEU A 195 -1.09 -2.79 -9.96
CA LEU A 195 -2.48 -3.23 -10.17
C LEU A 195 -3.24 -2.16 -10.97
N VAL A 196 -3.75 -2.58 -12.12
CA VAL A 196 -4.44 -1.72 -13.08
C VAL A 196 -5.93 -2.05 -13.09
N SER A 197 -6.78 -1.07 -12.84
CA SER A 197 -8.25 -1.20 -12.92
C SER A 197 -8.79 -0.85 -14.30
N THR A 198 -8.14 0.07 -14.99
CA THR A 198 -8.55 0.51 -16.32
C THR A 198 -7.31 0.80 -17.18
N ASN A 199 -7.28 0.25 -18.40
CA ASN A 199 -6.30 0.59 -19.42
C ASN A 199 -7.01 0.65 -20.77
N GLY A 200 -7.02 1.80 -21.40
CA GLY A 200 -7.66 1.99 -22.70
C GLY A 200 -6.81 1.52 -23.88
N ASN A 201 -7.12 2.02 -25.06
CA ASN A 201 -6.38 1.67 -26.28
C ASN A 201 -4.94 2.20 -26.22
N GLY A 202 -4.00 1.31 -26.43
CA GLY A 202 -2.55 1.60 -26.40
C GLY A 202 -1.83 0.91 -25.24
N MET A 203 -0.59 0.55 -25.50
CA MET A 203 0.29 -0.05 -24.49
C MET A 203 0.74 1.01 -23.50
N SER A 204 0.58 0.73 -22.21
CA SER A 204 1.10 1.56 -21.13
C SER A 204 2.41 0.97 -20.60
N THR A 205 3.31 1.80 -20.08
CA THR A 205 4.57 1.34 -19.48
C THR A 205 4.78 1.95 -18.11
N TYR A 206 5.31 1.15 -17.17
CA TYR A 206 5.70 1.56 -15.84
C TYR A 206 7.14 1.12 -15.57
N LYS A 207 8.03 2.05 -15.22
CA LYS A 207 9.47 1.80 -15.08
C LYS A 207 10.02 2.44 -13.82
N SER A 208 11.04 1.79 -13.22
CA SER A 208 11.84 2.43 -12.19
C SER A 208 12.80 3.47 -12.78
N ARG A 209 13.17 4.42 -11.94
CA ARG A 209 14.15 5.46 -12.26
C ARG A 209 15.14 5.62 -11.12
N LYS A 210 16.40 5.86 -11.50
CA LYS A 210 17.48 6.14 -10.58
C LYS A 210 18.29 7.34 -11.08
N ASN A 211 18.42 8.36 -10.24
CA ASN A 211 19.16 9.60 -10.56
C ASN A 211 18.70 10.26 -11.88
N GLY A 212 17.39 10.23 -12.15
CA GLY A 212 16.80 10.84 -13.35
C GLY A 212 16.91 10.01 -14.64
N SER A 213 17.39 8.77 -14.56
CA SER A 213 17.48 7.84 -15.70
C SER A 213 16.65 6.58 -15.44
N ASN A 214 16.15 5.91 -16.49
CA ASN A 214 15.50 4.63 -16.32
C ASN A 214 16.47 3.61 -15.71
N ALA A 215 15.99 2.89 -14.71
CA ALA A 215 16.68 1.78 -14.08
C ALA A 215 16.24 0.44 -14.71
N ASN A 216 16.36 -0.69 -14.00
CA ASN A 216 16.17 -1.99 -14.64
C ASN A 216 14.71 -2.40 -14.78
N PHE A 217 13.84 -2.06 -13.78
CA PHE A 217 12.45 -2.49 -13.84
C PHE A 217 11.68 -1.86 -15.00
N ALA A 218 10.93 -2.72 -15.72
CA ALA A 218 10.06 -2.29 -16.80
C ALA A 218 8.85 -3.20 -16.96
N ILE A 219 7.67 -2.67 -16.65
CA ILE A 219 6.40 -3.37 -16.86
C ILE A 219 5.73 -2.79 -18.10
N SER A 220 5.34 -3.67 -19.01
CA SER A 220 4.49 -3.34 -20.16
C SER A 220 3.08 -3.84 -19.91
N ILE A 221 2.10 -2.94 -19.99
CA ILE A 221 0.69 -3.22 -19.79
C ILE A 221 0.02 -3.19 -21.15
N PRO A 222 -0.43 -4.34 -21.68
CA PRO A 222 -1.05 -4.39 -23.02
C PRO A 222 -2.32 -3.53 -23.10
N SER A 223 -2.66 -3.08 -24.30
CA SER A 223 -3.88 -2.35 -24.58
C SER A 223 -5.12 -3.08 -24.04
N ASN A 224 -6.03 -2.35 -23.41
CA ASN A 224 -7.29 -2.86 -22.84
C ASN A 224 -7.11 -3.96 -21.77
N SER A 225 -5.92 -4.11 -21.19
CA SER A 225 -5.66 -5.11 -20.16
C SER A 225 -5.73 -4.51 -18.77
N THR A 226 -6.34 -5.24 -17.84
CA THR A 226 -6.49 -4.91 -16.42
C THR A 226 -5.95 -6.04 -15.56
N GLY A 227 -5.80 -5.78 -14.26
CA GLY A 227 -5.27 -6.74 -13.29
C GLY A 227 -3.84 -6.42 -12.88
N GLN A 228 -3.18 -7.40 -12.31
CA GLN A 228 -1.82 -7.26 -11.79
C GLN A 228 -0.78 -7.54 -12.87
N PHE A 229 0.18 -6.63 -13.00
CA PHE A 229 1.35 -6.79 -13.87
C PHE A 229 2.62 -6.70 -13.01
N GLN A 230 3.61 -7.53 -13.30
CA GLN A 230 4.80 -7.66 -12.46
C GLN A 230 6.06 -7.78 -13.30
N ASP A 231 7.16 -7.24 -12.75
CA ASP A 231 8.51 -7.56 -13.13
C ASP A 231 9.20 -8.23 -11.95
N THR A 232 9.34 -9.54 -12.03
CA THR A 232 9.93 -10.40 -10.98
C THR A 232 11.34 -10.85 -11.33
N THR A 233 11.85 -10.45 -12.48
CA THR A 233 13.13 -10.90 -13.04
C THR A 233 14.24 -9.90 -12.83
N ASP A 234 13.93 -8.62 -12.87
CA ASP A 234 14.89 -7.55 -12.71
C ASP A 234 15.10 -7.14 -11.26
N SER A 235 16.15 -6.42 -11.01
CA SER A 235 16.47 -5.82 -9.70
C SER A 235 17.22 -4.52 -9.88
N ASP A 236 16.99 -3.59 -8.94
CA ASP A 236 17.74 -2.34 -8.85
C ASP A 236 18.55 -2.30 -7.56
N SER A 237 19.84 -1.99 -7.69
CA SER A 237 20.69 -1.66 -6.56
C SER A 237 20.74 -0.15 -6.38
N VAL A 238 20.35 0.33 -5.21
CA VAL A 238 20.26 1.76 -4.88
C VAL A 238 21.13 2.02 -3.66
N VAL A 239 22.06 2.97 -3.76
CA VAL A 239 22.99 3.31 -2.67
C VAL A 239 22.58 4.60 -1.96
N ALA A 240 23.18 4.88 -0.82
CA ALA A 240 22.96 6.13 -0.11
C ALA A 240 23.34 7.32 -1.00
N GLY A 241 22.42 8.27 -1.11
CA GLY A 241 22.54 9.44 -1.98
C GLY A 241 21.89 9.31 -3.35
N ASP A 242 21.49 8.12 -3.78
CA ASP A 242 20.68 7.97 -5.00
C ASP A 242 19.28 8.53 -4.81
N ASP A 243 18.76 9.19 -5.83
CA ASP A 243 17.35 9.52 -5.97
C ASP A 243 16.65 8.38 -6.73
N TYR A 244 15.53 7.89 -6.18
CA TYR A 244 14.77 6.78 -6.76
C TYR A 244 13.28 7.14 -6.87
N ASP A 245 12.70 6.89 -8.02
CA ASP A 245 11.29 7.12 -8.33
C ASP A 245 10.82 6.17 -9.44
N TYR A 246 9.58 6.36 -9.89
CA TYR A 246 9.03 5.64 -11.03
C TYR A 246 8.57 6.59 -12.10
N THR A 247 8.60 6.15 -13.36
CA THR A 247 7.98 6.80 -14.49
C THR A 247 6.88 5.94 -15.07
N PHE A 248 5.81 6.59 -15.46
CA PHE A 248 4.66 5.98 -16.07
C PHE A 248 4.32 6.68 -17.39
N SER A 249 4.06 5.91 -18.44
CA SER A 249 3.60 6.43 -19.72
C SER A 249 2.33 5.68 -20.15
N PRO A 250 1.13 6.27 -19.94
CA PRO A 250 -0.12 5.66 -20.36
C PRO A 250 -0.24 5.63 -21.88
N GLY A 251 -0.72 4.52 -22.42
CA GLY A 251 -0.99 4.37 -23.84
C GLY A 251 -2.24 5.11 -24.31
N SER A 252 -3.09 5.53 -23.37
CA SER A 252 -4.31 6.31 -23.64
C SER A 252 -4.65 7.22 -22.48
N SER A 253 -5.57 8.16 -22.70
CA SER A 253 -6.11 9.03 -21.64
C SER A 253 -7.06 8.34 -20.68
N ASN A 254 -7.34 7.06 -20.86
CA ASN A 254 -8.20 6.27 -19.98
C ASN A 254 -7.37 5.19 -19.31
N PHE A 255 -6.55 5.60 -18.34
CA PHE A 255 -5.72 4.71 -17.53
C PHE A 255 -5.96 4.96 -16.05
N GLU A 256 -6.10 3.88 -15.31
CA GLU A 256 -6.27 3.92 -13.88
C GLU A 256 -5.47 2.79 -13.22
N ALA A 257 -4.52 3.16 -12.37
CA ALA A 257 -3.79 2.24 -11.51
C ALA A 257 -4.27 2.37 -10.07
N ILE A 258 -4.47 1.24 -9.42
CA ILE A 258 -4.92 1.21 -8.03
C ILE A 258 -3.73 1.36 -7.10
N PHE A 259 -2.64 0.64 -7.36
CA PHE A 259 -1.36 0.77 -6.64
C PHE A 259 -0.19 0.20 -7.45
N ALA A 260 1.00 0.64 -7.08
CA ALA A 260 2.25 0.04 -7.50
C ALA A 260 3.14 -0.16 -6.29
N TYR A 261 3.93 -1.22 -6.25
CA TYR A 261 4.83 -1.53 -5.14
C TYR A 261 6.09 -2.26 -5.61
N ASN A 262 7.16 -2.12 -4.83
CA ASN A 262 8.36 -2.95 -4.91
C ASN A 262 8.60 -3.68 -3.60
N GLN A 263 9.28 -4.82 -3.70
CA GLN A 263 9.97 -5.41 -2.56
C GLN A 263 11.38 -4.83 -2.48
N PHE A 264 11.92 -4.66 -1.28
CA PHE A 264 13.30 -4.25 -1.08
C PHE A 264 13.98 -5.04 0.04
N THR A 265 15.29 -5.23 -0.12
CA THR A 265 16.16 -5.84 0.88
C THR A 265 17.15 -4.79 1.38
N LEU A 266 17.20 -4.57 2.69
CA LEU A 266 18.28 -3.83 3.32
C LEU A 266 19.54 -4.69 3.31
N GLN A 267 20.58 -4.24 2.62
CA GLN A 267 21.85 -4.97 2.54
C GLN A 267 22.80 -4.62 3.69
N GLU A 268 22.52 -3.57 4.44
CA GLU A 268 23.30 -3.19 5.62
C GLU A 268 22.58 -3.64 6.90
N LYS A 269 23.26 -4.46 7.69
CA LYS A 269 22.80 -4.77 9.06
C LYS A 269 23.04 -3.53 9.95
N PHE A 270 22.07 -3.20 10.77
CA PHE A 270 22.21 -2.18 11.83
C PHE A 270 23.13 -2.67 12.93
#